data_4de98fdc0ffdfa1363c8ffe1307e77da
#
_entry.id   4de98fdc0ffdfa1363c8ffe1307e77da
#
_cell.length_a   1.000
_cell.length_b   1.000
_cell.length_c   1.000
_cell.angle_alpha   90.00
_cell.angle_beta   90.00
_cell.angle_gamma   90.00
#
_symmetry.space_group_name_H-M   'P 1'
#
loop_
_entity.id
_entity.type
_entity.pdbx_description
1 polymer ?
#
loop_
_entity_poly.entity_id
_entity_poly.type
_entity_poly.pdbx_seq_one_letter_code
_entity_poly.pdbx_strand_id
1 'polypeptide(L)'
;MIINHPSLDQKPTAVRWWICALLFFATTINYIDRQVFAILAPQLQTEIGWSEIEYGYIVTAFQLSYAIGLLMVGKLIDFLGTKKGFILSIIVWSLAAMAHALARTPIGFGLARLALGIGESGNFPAAIKTISEWFPRKERALATGIFNSGSNIGAIVAPLLVPIIALNFGWQAAFILTGLLGFIWLFFWLRLMSRPEENVSINAAELDLIKADTEEDLEKPTSIWKIIRTRKIWAIAIGKFMTDPIWWFFLYWLPKFLNTTYGLKLDKIGLPLIVAYLIADVGSVGGGWLSSHFLQMGWSINAARKTTLLICAILVVPIYWASGIDDLWPAVILIGLGMAAHTGWSANMYTLATDFFPKKDMGTVVGFIGMAGAVGGMLMASATGHLLQATGSYKILFVIAASMYGIALIIIHLLVPNIDAEKS
;
A
#
# COMPACT_ATOMS: atom_id res chain seq x y z
N MET A 1 -25.45 51.26 -1.15
CA MET A 1 -25.46 50.10 -0.29
C MET A 1 -24.12 49.41 -0.46
N ILE A 2 -23.18 49.70 0.46
CA ILE A 2 -21.83 49.13 0.43
C ILE A 2 -21.97 47.70 0.95
N ILE A 3 -21.80 46.70 0.07
CA ILE A 3 -21.72 45.32 0.47
C ILE A 3 -20.38 45.18 1.18
N ASN A 4 -20.40 45.19 2.51
CA ASN A 4 -19.27 44.78 3.32
C ASN A 4 -18.92 43.34 2.96
N HIS A 5 -17.82 43.13 2.27
CA HIS A 5 -17.13 41.83 2.22
C HIS A 5 -16.40 41.68 3.57
N PRO A 6 -16.92 40.88 4.53
CA PRO A 6 -16.16 40.58 5.72
C PRO A 6 -15.23 39.43 5.37
N SER A 7 -13.94 39.65 5.54
CA SER A 7 -13.00 38.55 5.78
C SER A 7 -11.71 38.43 4.97
N LEU A 8 -11.09 39.52 4.53
CA LEU A 8 -9.71 39.44 4.00
C LEU A 8 -8.62 39.26 5.08
N ASP A 9 -9.01 39.31 6.39
CA ASP A 9 -8.05 39.22 7.51
C ASP A 9 -8.14 37.94 8.36
N GLN A 10 -9.05 37.02 8.06
CA GLN A 10 -9.14 35.77 8.82
C GLN A 10 -8.19 34.70 8.25
N LYS A 11 -7.27 34.20 9.08
CA LYS A 11 -6.47 33.04 8.72
C LYS A 11 -7.38 31.83 8.43
N PRO A 12 -7.09 31.02 7.39
CA PRO A 12 -7.83 29.79 7.13
C PRO A 12 -7.84 28.89 8.36
N THR A 13 -8.98 28.31 8.66
CA THR A 13 -9.06 27.21 9.64
C THR A 13 -8.28 26.00 9.11
N ALA A 14 -7.93 25.05 9.99
CA ALA A 14 -7.11 23.90 9.61
C ALA A 14 -7.93 22.60 9.52
N VAL A 15 -9.22 22.69 9.21
CA VAL A 15 -10.15 21.55 9.22
C VAL A 15 -9.73 20.49 8.19
N ARG A 16 -9.25 20.91 7.00
CA ARG A 16 -8.73 19.98 5.98
C ARG A 16 -7.63 19.07 6.51
N TRP A 17 -6.78 19.56 7.42
CA TRP A 17 -5.71 18.76 8.02
C TRP A 17 -6.23 17.74 9.03
N TRP A 18 -7.34 18.01 9.73
CA TRP A 18 -8.04 17.01 10.55
C TRP A 18 -8.66 15.91 9.69
N ILE A 19 -9.21 16.27 8.52
CA ILE A 19 -9.66 15.28 7.53
C ILE A 19 -8.47 14.44 7.04
N CYS A 20 -7.32 15.06 6.73
CA CYS A 20 -6.09 14.36 6.36
C CYS A 20 -5.63 13.40 7.46
N ALA A 21 -5.67 13.82 8.73
CA ALA A 21 -5.35 12.95 9.86
C ALA A 21 -6.29 11.74 9.95
N LEU A 22 -7.58 11.91 9.68
CA LEU A 22 -8.50 10.78 9.59
C LEU A 22 -8.13 9.82 8.46
N LEU A 23 -7.73 10.31 7.28
CA LEU A 23 -7.27 9.46 6.18
C LEU A 23 -5.99 8.69 6.56
N PHE A 24 -5.05 9.35 7.23
CA PHE A 24 -3.85 8.72 7.77
C PHE A 24 -4.19 7.57 8.74
N PHE A 25 -5.07 7.82 9.71
CA PHE A 25 -5.48 6.78 10.67
C PHE A 25 -6.28 5.66 10.03
N ALA A 26 -7.14 5.96 9.03
CA ALA A 26 -7.83 4.91 8.27
C ALA A 26 -6.84 3.96 7.61
N THR A 27 -5.80 4.50 6.98
CA THR A 27 -4.77 3.69 6.32
C THR A 27 -3.91 2.93 7.34
N THR A 28 -3.61 3.55 8.49
CA THR A 28 -2.91 2.87 9.59
C THR A 28 -3.68 1.65 10.06
N ILE A 29 -4.99 1.79 10.34
CA ILE A 29 -5.87 0.69 10.77
C ILE A 29 -5.95 -0.39 9.69
N ASN A 30 -6.14 0.01 8.43
CA ASN A 30 -6.20 -0.88 7.28
C ASN A 30 -4.95 -1.80 7.20
N TYR A 31 -3.75 -1.23 7.38
CA TYR A 31 -2.51 -2.01 7.37
C TYR A 31 -2.30 -2.83 8.65
N ILE A 32 -2.79 -2.38 9.80
CA ILE A 32 -2.80 -3.21 11.02
C ILE A 32 -3.66 -4.44 10.77
N ASP A 33 -4.93 -4.31 10.33
CA ASP A 33 -5.85 -5.41 10.07
C ASP A 33 -5.29 -6.41 9.07
N ARG A 34 -4.59 -5.93 8.04
CA ARG A 34 -3.90 -6.76 7.04
C ARG A 34 -2.80 -7.61 7.64
N GLN A 35 -2.04 -7.05 8.60
CA GLN A 35 -0.89 -7.68 9.22
C GLN A 35 -1.25 -8.68 10.33
N VAL A 36 -2.40 -8.54 11.00
CA VAL A 36 -2.81 -9.44 12.09
C VAL A 36 -2.69 -10.91 11.67
N PHE A 37 -3.23 -11.25 10.51
CA PHE A 37 -3.20 -12.63 10.01
C PHE A 37 -1.77 -13.13 9.76
N ALA A 38 -0.92 -12.31 9.16
CA ALA A 38 0.46 -12.70 8.83
C ALA A 38 1.30 -12.93 10.11
N ILE A 39 1.14 -12.07 11.12
CA ILE A 39 1.85 -12.18 12.40
C ILE A 39 1.39 -13.41 13.17
N LEU A 40 0.10 -13.72 13.14
CA LEU A 40 -0.50 -14.87 13.83
C LEU A 40 -0.40 -16.17 13.01
N ALA A 41 0.03 -16.13 11.75
CA ALA A 41 0.03 -17.29 10.86
C ALA A 41 0.74 -18.53 11.43
N PRO A 42 1.93 -18.44 12.09
CA PRO A 42 2.57 -19.59 12.68
C PRO A 42 1.76 -20.25 13.80
N GLN A 43 1.15 -19.44 14.67
CA GLN A 43 0.28 -19.91 15.75
C GLN A 43 -1.00 -20.54 15.20
N LEU A 44 -1.68 -19.87 14.27
CA LEU A 44 -2.90 -20.34 13.64
C LEU A 44 -2.67 -21.63 12.85
N GLN A 45 -1.53 -21.76 12.17
CA GLN A 45 -1.19 -22.99 11.46
C GLN A 45 -1.04 -24.17 12.41
N THR A 46 -0.44 -23.97 13.58
CA THR A 46 -0.32 -25.03 14.59
C THR A 46 -1.68 -25.39 15.18
N GLU A 47 -2.56 -24.42 15.40
CA GLU A 47 -3.87 -24.61 16.06
C GLU A 47 -4.93 -25.19 15.10
N ILE A 48 -4.94 -24.72 13.85
CA ILE A 48 -5.97 -25.08 12.84
C ILE A 48 -5.51 -26.22 11.94
N GLY A 49 -4.18 -26.41 11.79
CA GLY A 49 -3.59 -27.51 11.06
C GLY A 49 -3.58 -27.36 9.54
N TRP A 50 -3.61 -26.13 9.02
CA TRP A 50 -3.54 -25.92 7.57
C TRP A 50 -2.14 -26.14 6.98
N SER A 51 -2.12 -26.55 5.72
CA SER A 51 -0.90 -26.74 4.93
C SER A 51 -0.35 -25.40 4.41
N GLU A 52 0.89 -25.41 3.88
CA GLU A 52 1.49 -24.26 3.20
C GLU A 52 0.66 -23.80 1.99
N ILE A 53 0.10 -24.77 1.25
CA ILE A 53 -0.76 -24.49 0.09
C ILE A 53 -2.05 -23.78 0.54
N GLU A 54 -2.68 -24.28 1.60
CA GLU A 54 -3.91 -23.64 2.13
C GLU A 54 -3.64 -22.23 2.64
N TYR A 55 -2.52 -22.01 3.33
CA TYR A 55 -2.09 -20.66 3.72
C TYR A 55 -1.91 -19.76 2.49
N GLY A 56 -1.23 -20.25 1.46
CA GLY A 56 -1.09 -19.54 0.18
C GLY A 56 -2.43 -19.18 -0.46
N TYR A 57 -3.42 -20.09 -0.42
CA TYR A 57 -4.77 -19.80 -0.93
C TYR A 57 -5.53 -18.79 -0.10
N ILE A 58 -5.39 -18.79 1.23
CA ILE A 58 -5.99 -17.78 2.10
C ILE A 58 -5.44 -16.38 1.77
N VAL A 59 -4.12 -16.27 1.56
CA VAL A 59 -3.50 -15.00 1.14
C VAL A 59 -3.94 -14.61 -0.28
N THR A 60 -4.00 -15.58 -1.20
CA THR A 60 -4.49 -15.36 -2.58
C THR A 60 -5.92 -14.84 -2.60
N ALA A 61 -6.79 -15.35 -1.72
CA ALA A 61 -8.19 -14.92 -1.62
C ALA A 61 -8.31 -13.41 -1.33
N PHE A 62 -7.48 -12.90 -0.42
CA PHE A 62 -7.41 -11.46 -0.14
C PHE A 62 -6.93 -10.67 -1.38
N GLN A 63 -5.83 -11.09 -2.00
CA GLN A 63 -5.25 -10.40 -3.16
C GLN A 63 -6.22 -10.34 -4.33
N LEU A 64 -6.90 -11.45 -4.61
CA LEU A 64 -7.90 -11.54 -5.68
C LEU A 64 -9.05 -10.56 -5.46
N SER A 65 -9.64 -10.60 -4.25
CA SER A 65 -10.79 -9.74 -3.93
C SER A 65 -10.39 -8.27 -3.87
N TYR A 66 -9.20 -7.96 -3.38
CA TYR A 66 -8.64 -6.61 -3.35
C TYR A 66 -8.43 -6.07 -4.78
N ALA A 67 -7.85 -6.87 -5.68
CA ALA A 67 -7.65 -6.48 -7.08
C ALA A 67 -8.98 -6.21 -7.81
N ILE A 68 -9.98 -7.09 -7.62
CA ILE A 68 -11.33 -6.90 -8.16
C ILE A 68 -11.97 -5.64 -7.56
N GLY A 69 -11.85 -5.48 -6.25
CA GLY A 69 -12.38 -4.35 -5.52
C GLY A 69 -11.82 -3.00 -6.01
N LEU A 70 -10.52 -2.91 -6.29
CA LEU A 70 -9.91 -1.70 -6.85
C LEU A 70 -10.56 -1.24 -8.17
N LEU A 71 -11.03 -2.18 -8.99
CA LEU A 71 -11.71 -1.87 -10.26
C LEU A 71 -13.17 -1.40 -10.07
N MET A 72 -13.83 -1.92 -9.02
CA MET A 72 -15.27 -1.72 -8.81
C MET A 72 -15.59 -0.62 -7.82
N VAL A 73 -14.84 -0.56 -6.72
CA VAL A 73 -15.17 0.28 -5.56
C VAL A 73 -14.99 1.76 -5.87
N GLY A 74 -14.07 2.13 -6.77
CA GLY A 74 -13.93 3.51 -7.24
C GLY A 74 -15.23 4.05 -7.83
N LYS A 75 -15.89 3.27 -8.73
CA LYS A 75 -17.19 3.63 -9.31
C LYS A 75 -18.30 3.68 -8.25
N LEU A 76 -18.27 2.78 -7.27
CA LEU A 76 -19.22 2.76 -6.18
C LEU A 76 -19.09 4.02 -5.31
N ILE A 77 -17.85 4.44 -5.01
CA ILE A 77 -17.58 5.68 -4.27
C ILE A 77 -18.05 6.91 -5.08
N ASP A 78 -17.88 6.89 -6.40
CA ASP A 78 -18.39 7.96 -7.27
C ASP A 78 -19.91 8.06 -7.24
N PHE A 79 -20.61 6.94 -7.22
CA PHE A 79 -22.06 6.87 -7.15
C PHE A 79 -22.63 7.25 -5.78
N LEU A 80 -22.05 6.74 -4.69
CA LEU A 80 -22.52 6.97 -3.31
C LEU A 80 -22.08 8.32 -2.74
N GLY A 81 -21.05 8.93 -3.34
CA GLY A 81 -20.29 10.03 -2.78
C GLY A 81 -19.24 9.56 -1.76
N THR A 82 -18.21 10.39 -1.59
CA THR A 82 -16.99 10.06 -0.80
C THR A 82 -17.32 9.64 0.63
N LYS A 83 -18.17 10.42 1.35
CA LYS A 83 -18.53 10.12 2.74
C LYS A 83 -19.15 8.73 2.91
N LYS A 84 -20.21 8.44 2.14
CA LYS A 84 -20.97 7.17 2.26
C LYS A 84 -20.16 5.98 1.71
N GLY A 85 -19.44 6.17 0.61
CA GLY A 85 -18.59 5.14 0.03
C GLY A 85 -17.51 4.69 1.00
N PHE A 86 -16.87 5.63 1.70
CA PHE A 86 -15.84 5.30 2.69
C PHE A 86 -16.45 4.62 3.94
N ILE A 87 -17.62 5.09 4.41
CA ILE A 87 -18.36 4.44 5.51
C ILE A 87 -18.62 2.96 5.17
N LEU A 88 -19.14 2.68 3.99
CA LEU A 88 -19.42 1.31 3.55
C LEU A 88 -18.14 0.46 3.52
N SER A 89 -17.06 0.96 2.97
CA SER A 89 -15.77 0.27 2.91
C SER A 89 -15.27 -0.09 4.31
N ILE A 90 -15.31 0.87 5.25
CA ILE A 90 -14.85 0.65 6.62
C ILE A 90 -15.71 -0.35 7.37
N ILE A 91 -17.03 -0.27 7.23
CA ILE A 91 -17.93 -1.25 7.87
C ILE A 91 -17.62 -2.66 7.35
N VAL A 92 -17.49 -2.82 6.03
CA VAL A 92 -17.23 -4.12 5.42
C VAL A 92 -15.89 -4.67 5.88
N TRP A 93 -14.79 -3.89 5.83
CA TRP A 93 -13.48 -4.41 6.24
C TRP A 93 -13.40 -4.66 7.74
N SER A 94 -13.97 -3.79 8.59
CA SER A 94 -13.95 -3.98 10.04
C SER A 94 -14.72 -5.22 10.47
N LEU A 95 -15.90 -5.45 9.90
CA LEU A 95 -16.65 -6.68 10.13
C LEU A 95 -15.91 -7.91 9.60
N ALA A 96 -15.28 -7.82 8.44
CA ALA A 96 -14.47 -8.89 7.86
C ALA A 96 -13.22 -9.18 8.71
N ALA A 97 -12.53 -8.15 9.23
CA ALA A 97 -11.44 -8.31 10.17
C ALA A 97 -11.88 -9.08 11.41
N MET A 98 -12.99 -8.66 12.05
CA MET A 98 -13.56 -9.33 13.21
C MET A 98 -14.04 -10.76 12.90
N ALA A 99 -14.56 -11.02 11.70
CA ALA A 99 -15.04 -12.34 11.28
C ALA A 99 -13.93 -13.41 11.28
N HIS A 100 -12.64 -13.03 11.14
CA HIS A 100 -11.54 -13.98 11.30
C HIS A 100 -11.54 -14.65 12.68
N ALA A 101 -12.00 -13.97 13.73
CA ALA A 101 -12.11 -14.53 15.08
C ALA A 101 -13.09 -15.71 15.18
N LEU A 102 -14.04 -15.82 14.24
CA LEU A 102 -15.01 -16.90 14.16
C LEU A 102 -14.51 -18.08 13.28
N ALA A 103 -13.49 -17.86 12.47
CA ALA A 103 -12.99 -18.88 11.55
C ALA A 103 -12.29 -20.01 12.33
N ARG A 104 -12.55 -21.26 11.90
CA ARG A 104 -11.96 -22.48 12.47
C ARG A 104 -11.41 -23.42 11.40
N THR A 105 -11.50 -23.01 10.15
CA THR A 105 -11.06 -23.81 8.98
C THR A 105 -10.33 -22.90 7.98
N PRO A 106 -9.45 -23.44 7.13
CA PRO A 106 -8.82 -22.68 6.05
C PRO A 106 -9.82 -21.95 5.16
N ILE A 107 -10.94 -22.60 4.83
CA ILE A 107 -12.03 -21.99 4.03
C ILE A 107 -12.65 -20.81 4.77
N GLY A 108 -12.90 -20.90 6.08
CA GLY A 108 -13.43 -19.80 6.87
C GLY A 108 -12.51 -18.59 6.86
N PHE A 109 -11.20 -18.79 7.03
CA PHE A 109 -10.19 -17.73 6.90
C PHE A 109 -10.16 -17.16 5.48
N GLY A 110 -10.25 -18.01 4.45
CA GLY A 110 -10.30 -17.58 3.06
C GLY A 110 -11.51 -16.68 2.76
N LEU A 111 -12.69 -17.04 3.25
CA LEU A 111 -13.91 -16.23 3.11
C LEU A 111 -13.81 -14.89 3.83
N ALA A 112 -13.28 -14.87 5.06
CA ALA A 112 -13.04 -13.64 5.80
C ALA A 112 -12.01 -12.75 5.07
N ARG A 113 -10.96 -13.34 4.47
CA ARG A 113 -9.97 -12.64 3.65
C ARG A 113 -10.55 -12.08 2.36
N LEU A 114 -11.45 -12.80 1.68
CA LEU A 114 -12.18 -12.29 0.52
C LEU A 114 -13.00 -11.04 0.89
N ALA A 115 -13.76 -11.12 1.96
CA ALA A 115 -14.57 -10.00 2.44
C ALA A 115 -13.69 -8.80 2.86
N LEU A 116 -12.56 -9.07 3.54
CA LEU A 116 -11.60 -8.05 3.95
C LEU A 116 -11.01 -7.33 2.74
N GLY A 117 -10.57 -8.07 1.72
CA GLY A 117 -9.99 -7.49 0.51
C GLY A 117 -10.95 -6.58 -0.25
N ILE A 118 -12.24 -6.96 -0.36
CA ILE A 118 -13.27 -6.09 -0.96
C ILE A 118 -13.43 -4.81 -0.13
N GLY A 119 -13.55 -4.90 1.19
CA GLY A 119 -13.71 -3.73 2.05
C GLY A 119 -12.51 -2.80 2.00
N GLU A 120 -11.31 -3.34 2.13
CA GLU A 120 -10.06 -2.58 2.14
C GLU A 120 -9.73 -1.90 0.80
N SER A 121 -10.20 -2.44 -0.32
CA SER A 121 -9.97 -1.86 -1.64
C SER A 121 -10.53 -0.45 -1.80
N GLY A 122 -11.49 -0.06 -0.97
CA GLY A 122 -12.08 1.29 -0.98
C GLY A 122 -11.23 2.36 -0.31
N ASN A 123 -10.24 1.99 0.52
CA ASN A 123 -9.45 2.96 1.29
C ASN A 123 -8.74 3.98 0.39
N PHE A 124 -7.94 3.51 -0.57
CA PHE A 124 -7.19 4.40 -1.46
C PHE A 124 -8.05 5.27 -2.36
N PRO A 125 -9.04 4.74 -3.11
CA PRO A 125 -9.93 5.56 -3.92
C PRO A 125 -10.69 6.62 -3.12
N ALA A 126 -11.24 6.24 -1.95
CA ALA A 126 -11.95 7.19 -1.09
C ALA A 126 -11.03 8.28 -0.53
N ALA A 127 -9.82 7.91 -0.11
CA ALA A 127 -8.86 8.87 0.42
C ALA A 127 -8.40 9.88 -0.66
N ILE A 128 -8.02 9.42 -1.84
CA ILE A 128 -7.62 10.30 -2.95
C ILE A 128 -8.76 11.23 -3.36
N LYS A 129 -9.99 10.72 -3.41
CA LYS A 129 -11.16 11.54 -3.70
C LYS A 129 -11.42 12.58 -2.61
N THR A 130 -11.33 12.19 -1.33
CA THR A 130 -11.42 13.13 -0.20
C THR A 130 -10.36 14.23 -0.32
N ILE A 131 -9.11 13.88 -0.62
CA ILE A 131 -8.03 14.86 -0.80
C ILE A 131 -8.35 15.81 -1.96
N SER A 132 -8.90 15.31 -3.06
CA SER A 132 -9.27 16.15 -4.19
C SER A 132 -10.40 17.13 -3.86
N GLU A 133 -11.33 16.76 -2.98
CA GLU A 133 -12.47 17.57 -2.53
C GLU A 133 -12.07 18.61 -1.46
N TRP A 134 -11.07 18.28 -0.59
CA TRP A 134 -10.74 19.06 0.60
C TRP A 134 -9.46 19.88 0.49
N PHE A 135 -8.61 19.64 -0.51
CA PHE A 135 -7.30 20.27 -0.59
C PHE A 135 -7.11 21.03 -1.89
N PRO A 136 -6.56 22.28 -1.82
CA PRO A 136 -6.11 22.99 -3.00
C PRO A 136 -4.98 22.21 -3.67
N ARG A 137 -4.82 22.32 -4.99
CA ARG A 137 -3.83 21.58 -5.79
C ARG A 137 -2.41 21.60 -5.21
N LYS A 138 -1.99 22.76 -4.68
CA LYS A 138 -0.64 22.95 -4.11
C LYS A 138 -0.38 22.06 -2.89
N GLU A 139 -1.42 21.69 -2.12
CA GLU A 139 -1.30 20.89 -0.90
C GLU A 139 -1.65 19.41 -1.11
N ARG A 140 -2.29 19.03 -2.23
CA ARG A 140 -2.75 17.64 -2.50
C ARG A 140 -1.62 16.61 -2.42
N ALA A 141 -0.43 16.95 -2.95
CA ALA A 141 0.73 16.05 -2.90
C ALA A 141 1.18 15.77 -1.46
N LEU A 142 1.22 16.80 -0.61
CA LEU A 142 1.56 16.67 0.80
C LEU A 142 0.51 15.86 1.56
N ALA A 143 -0.77 16.16 1.36
CA ALA A 143 -1.87 15.42 1.98
C ALA A 143 -1.87 13.94 1.58
N THR A 144 -1.58 13.64 0.30
CA THR A 144 -1.44 12.26 -0.20
C THR A 144 -0.24 11.56 0.44
N GLY A 145 0.88 12.26 0.61
CA GLY A 145 2.05 11.72 1.29
C GLY A 145 1.77 11.38 2.75
N ILE A 146 1.10 12.28 3.48
CA ILE A 146 0.70 12.06 4.88
C ILE A 146 -0.26 10.87 4.98
N PHE A 147 -1.31 10.83 4.19
CA PHE A 147 -2.24 9.71 4.14
C PHE A 147 -1.53 8.38 3.87
N ASN A 148 -0.65 8.36 2.88
CA ASN A 148 0.05 7.13 2.48
C ASN A 148 1.05 6.65 3.55
N SER A 149 1.66 7.56 4.33
CA SER A 149 2.56 7.19 5.42
C SER A 149 1.86 6.39 6.54
N GLY A 150 0.53 6.46 6.63
CA GLY A 150 -0.26 5.61 7.51
C GLY A 150 -0.03 4.11 7.26
N SER A 151 0.27 3.71 6.02
CA SER A 151 0.58 2.31 5.69
C SER A 151 1.83 1.81 6.41
N ASN A 152 2.87 2.62 6.44
CA ASN A 152 4.13 2.30 7.09
C ASN A 152 3.97 2.25 8.61
N ILE A 153 3.27 3.23 9.17
CA ILE A 153 2.97 3.24 10.61
C ILE A 153 2.15 2.01 11.01
N GLY A 154 1.15 1.63 10.21
CA GLY A 154 0.38 0.40 10.43
C GLY A 154 1.27 -0.86 10.43
N ALA A 155 2.19 -0.96 9.47
CA ALA A 155 3.13 -2.06 9.37
C ALA A 155 4.11 -2.16 10.55
N ILE A 156 4.47 -1.02 11.16
CA ILE A 156 5.34 -0.96 12.36
C ILE A 156 4.55 -1.23 13.64
N VAL A 157 3.33 -0.70 13.74
CA VAL A 157 2.50 -0.81 14.95
C VAL A 157 1.93 -2.22 15.11
N ALA A 158 1.56 -2.89 14.02
CA ALA A 158 0.98 -4.24 14.08
C ALA A 158 1.89 -5.27 14.79
N PRO A 159 3.20 -5.39 14.48
CA PRO A 159 4.11 -6.30 15.19
C PRO A 159 4.32 -6.00 16.67
N LEU A 160 3.98 -4.79 17.14
CA LEU A 160 3.95 -4.45 18.56
C LEU A 160 2.63 -4.85 19.21
N LEU A 161 1.53 -4.44 18.58
CA LEU A 161 0.20 -4.54 19.16
C LEU A 161 -0.36 -5.97 19.13
N VAL A 162 -0.21 -6.65 18.00
CA VAL A 162 -0.82 -7.96 17.77
C VAL A 162 -0.28 -9.04 18.72
N PRO A 163 1.05 -9.18 18.94
CA PRO A 163 1.56 -10.15 19.90
C PRO A 163 1.10 -9.87 21.34
N ILE A 164 1.07 -8.60 21.76
CA ILE A 164 0.63 -8.23 23.12
C ILE A 164 -0.83 -8.66 23.33
N ILE A 165 -1.70 -8.37 22.37
CA ILE A 165 -3.11 -8.75 22.48
C ILE A 165 -3.26 -10.27 22.43
N ALA A 166 -2.62 -10.93 21.48
CA ALA A 166 -2.80 -12.36 21.30
C ALA A 166 -2.28 -13.21 22.47
N LEU A 167 -1.16 -12.79 23.08
CA LEU A 167 -0.59 -13.50 24.23
C LEU A 167 -1.42 -13.33 25.51
N ASN A 168 -2.08 -12.18 25.71
CA ASN A 168 -2.85 -11.92 26.91
C ASN A 168 -4.33 -12.30 26.79
N PHE A 169 -4.93 -12.21 25.60
CA PHE A 169 -6.38 -12.35 25.37
C PHE A 169 -6.73 -13.37 24.29
N GLY A 170 -5.73 -14.06 23.72
CA GLY A 170 -5.91 -15.00 22.60
C GLY A 170 -5.93 -14.33 21.22
N TRP A 171 -5.67 -15.12 20.20
CA TRP A 171 -5.57 -14.63 18.83
C TRP A 171 -6.89 -14.06 18.29
N GLN A 172 -8.03 -14.57 18.76
CA GLN A 172 -9.36 -14.06 18.40
C GLN A 172 -9.52 -12.59 18.80
N ALA A 173 -9.02 -12.24 20.01
CA ALA A 173 -9.08 -10.88 20.50
C ALA A 173 -8.25 -9.92 19.63
N ALA A 174 -7.13 -10.38 19.04
CA ALA A 174 -6.37 -9.54 18.14
C ALA A 174 -7.20 -9.10 16.92
N PHE A 175 -7.91 -10.01 16.26
CA PHE A 175 -8.79 -9.69 15.14
C PHE A 175 -9.99 -8.82 15.55
N ILE A 176 -10.58 -9.09 16.72
CA ILE A 176 -11.74 -8.31 17.20
C ILE A 176 -11.32 -6.89 17.54
N LEU A 177 -10.23 -6.72 18.30
CA LEU A 177 -9.82 -5.40 18.78
C LEU A 177 -9.28 -4.52 17.64
N THR A 178 -8.54 -5.09 16.70
CA THR A 178 -8.08 -4.31 15.54
C THR A 178 -9.23 -3.91 14.63
N GLY A 179 -10.17 -4.81 14.35
CA GLY A 179 -11.37 -4.50 13.58
C GLY A 179 -12.29 -3.46 14.27
N LEU A 180 -12.33 -3.45 15.61
CA LEU A 180 -13.06 -2.43 16.38
C LEU A 180 -12.46 -1.03 16.22
N LEU A 181 -11.13 -0.89 15.96
CA LEU A 181 -10.53 0.40 15.68
C LEU A 181 -11.17 1.10 14.48
N GLY A 182 -11.62 0.34 13.47
CA GLY A 182 -12.34 0.89 12.33
C GLY A 182 -13.70 1.51 12.74
N PHE A 183 -14.42 0.93 13.69
CA PHE A 183 -15.67 1.52 14.20
C PHE A 183 -15.41 2.77 15.07
N ILE A 184 -14.32 2.79 15.85
CA ILE A 184 -13.89 3.99 16.57
C ILE A 184 -13.57 5.10 15.57
N TRP A 185 -12.83 4.79 14.54
CA TRP A 185 -12.53 5.73 13.45
C TRP A 185 -13.82 6.22 12.76
N LEU A 186 -14.75 5.33 12.48
CA LEU A 186 -16.04 5.63 11.85
C LEU A 186 -16.83 6.68 12.65
N PHE A 187 -16.78 6.62 13.97
CA PHE A 187 -17.42 7.63 14.83
C PHE A 187 -16.87 9.03 14.54
N PHE A 188 -15.55 9.19 14.43
CA PHE A 188 -14.94 10.49 14.10
C PHE A 188 -15.25 10.92 12.67
N TRP A 189 -15.23 9.97 11.72
CA TRP A 189 -15.57 10.26 10.33
C TRP A 189 -17.01 10.77 10.16
N LEU A 190 -17.95 10.15 10.82
CA LEU A 190 -19.36 10.58 10.80
C LEU A 190 -19.55 11.99 11.34
N ARG A 191 -18.76 12.38 12.35
CA ARG A 191 -18.81 13.68 13.01
C ARG A 191 -18.12 14.79 12.21
N LEU A 192 -16.96 14.50 11.64
CA LEU A 192 -16.07 15.50 11.06
C LEU A 192 -16.24 15.64 9.53
N MET A 193 -16.58 14.54 8.84
CA MET A 193 -16.65 14.54 7.37
C MET A 193 -18.01 15.05 6.88
N SER A 194 -17.96 16.10 6.06
CA SER A 194 -19.05 16.58 5.21
C SER A 194 -18.45 17.13 3.92
N ARG A 195 -19.24 17.70 3.05
CA ARG A 195 -18.67 18.50 1.94
C ARG A 195 -18.06 19.79 2.52
N PRO A 196 -17.00 20.33 1.93
CA PRO A 196 -16.41 21.59 2.42
C PRO A 196 -17.44 22.71 2.58
N GLU A 197 -18.39 22.85 1.63
CA GLU A 197 -19.43 23.86 1.65
C GLU A 197 -20.44 23.71 2.79
N GLU A 198 -20.62 22.47 3.28
CA GLU A 198 -21.60 22.11 4.31
C GLU A 198 -20.96 22.03 5.70
N ASN A 199 -19.64 22.16 5.79
CA ASN A 199 -18.93 21.97 7.04
C ASN A 199 -18.93 23.22 7.90
N VAL A 200 -19.62 23.13 9.02
CA VAL A 200 -19.81 24.27 9.96
C VAL A 200 -18.52 24.71 10.67
N SER A 201 -17.46 23.90 10.62
CA SER A 201 -16.18 24.19 11.28
C SER A 201 -15.18 24.93 10.36
N ILE A 202 -15.50 25.09 9.08
CA ILE A 202 -14.68 25.80 8.10
C ILE A 202 -15.08 27.29 8.09
N ASN A 203 -14.07 28.18 8.10
CA ASN A 203 -14.31 29.59 7.84
C ASN A 203 -14.27 29.92 6.33
N ALA A 204 -14.76 31.11 5.96
CA ALA A 204 -14.79 31.52 4.56
C ALA A 204 -13.40 31.49 3.90
N ALA A 205 -12.36 31.88 4.63
CA ALA A 205 -10.98 31.90 4.13
C ALA A 205 -10.46 30.48 3.77
N GLU A 206 -10.79 29.45 4.55
CA GLU A 206 -10.41 28.07 4.20
C GLU A 206 -11.25 27.56 3.03
N LEU A 207 -12.54 27.87 2.97
CA LEU A 207 -13.40 27.47 1.86
C LEU A 207 -12.93 28.10 0.55
N ASP A 208 -12.57 29.39 0.55
CA ASP A 208 -12.03 30.10 -0.62
C ASP A 208 -10.69 29.48 -1.06
N LEU A 209 -9.83 29.11 -0.09
CA LEU A 209 -8.57 28.42 -0.37
C LEU A 209 -8.79 27.07 -1.06
N ILE A 210 -9.77 26.28 -0.61
CA ILE A 210 -10.11 24.99 -1.20
C ILE A 210 -10.65 25.17 -2.63
N LYS A 211 -11.46 26.20 -2.85
CA LYS A 211 -12.10 26.47 -4.14
C LYS A 211 -11.21 27.19 -5.15
N ALA A 212 -10.15 27.83 -4.72
CA ALA A 212 -9.28 28.65 -5.58
C ALA A 212 -8.73 27.95 -6.82
N ASP A 213 -8.67 26.61 -6.81
CA ASP A 213 -8.10 25.79 -7.88
C ASP A 213 -9.13 24.90 -8.60
N THR A 214 -10.44 25.10 -8.40
CA THR A 214 -11.48 24.16 -8.87
C THR A 214 -11.84 24.35 -10.36
N GLU A 215 -11.47 25.47 -10.98
CA GLU A 215 -11.94 25.84 -12.34
C GLU A 215 -11.16 25.20 -13.51
N GLU A 216 -9.98 24.60 -13.29
CA GLU A 216 -9.13 24.11 -14.40
C GLU A 216 -9.22 22.61 -14.74
N ASP A 217 -10.03 21.80 -14.04
CA ASP A 217 -10.12 20.36 -14.28
C ASP A 217 -11.13 19.95 -15.39
N LEU A 218 -11.29 20.77 -16.43
CA LEU A 218 -12.27 20.54 -17.52
C LEU A 218 -11.80 19.53 -18.58
N GLU A 219 -10.55 19.06 -18.56
CA GLU A 219 -10.12 18.08 -19.53
C GLU A 219 -10.56 16.65 -19.14
N LYS A 220 -11.36 16.04 -20.00
CA LYS A 220 -11.79 14.64 -19.82
C LYS A 220 -10.58 13.70 -19.81
N PRO A 221 -10.57 12.68 -18.91
CA PRO A 221 -9.54 11.65 -18.94
C PRO A 221 -9.49 10.94 -20.28
N THR A 222 -8.29 10.54 -20.68
CA THR A 222 -8.08 9.72 -21.86
C THR A 222 -8.71 8.34 -21.66
N SER A 223 -9.37 7.80 -22.69
CA SER A 223 -9.92 6.44 -22.61
C SER A 223 -8.83 5.43 -22.25
N ILE A 224 -9.14 4.53 -21.30
CA ILE A 224 -8.23 3.44 -20.90
C ILE A 224 -7.73 2.65 -22.11
N TRP A 225 -8.55 2.44 -23.12
CA TRP A 225 -8.18 1.73 -24.36
C TRP A 225 -7.04 2.41 -25.13
N LYS A 226 -6.93 3.73 -25.05
CA LYS A 226 -5.79 4.46 -25.64
C LYS A 226 -4.55 4.28 -24.79
N ILE A 227 -4.66 4.34 -23.46
CA ILE A 227 -3.56 4.18 -22.51
C ILE A 227 -2.93 2.79 -22.62
N ILE A 228 -3.73 1.72 -22.63
CA ILE A 228 -3.23 0.32 -22.70
C ILE A 228 -2.59 -0.05 -24.04
N ARG A 229 -2.79 0.75 -25.09
CA ARG A 229 -2.11 0.57 -26.37
C ARG A 229 -0.69 1.14 -26.40
N THR A 230 -0.29 1.90 -25.39
CA THR A 230 1.06 2.50 -25.31
C THR A 230 2.06 1.52 -24.71
N ARG A 231 3.30 1.52 -25.19
CA ARG A 231 4.39 0.72 -24.57
C ARG A 231 4.71 1.20 -23.15
N LYS A 232 4.50 2.49 -22.89
CA LYS A 232 4.77 3.16 -21.60
C LYS A 232 4.03 2.51 -20.44
N ILE A 233 2.72 2.27 -20.60
CA ILE A 233 1.92 1.66 -19.53
C ILE A 233 2.38 0.22 -19.24
N TRP A 234 2.74 -0.54 -20.28
CA TRP A 234 3.21 -1.91 -20.11
C TRP A 234 4.61 -1.98 -19.46
N ALA A 235 5.49 -1.01 -19.74
CA ALA A 235 6.77 -0.92 -19.05
C ALA A 235 6.59 -0.81 -17.53
N ILE A 236 5.67 0.06 -17.08
CA ILE A 236 5.41 0.22 -15.65
C ILE A 236 4.60 -0.97 -15.10
N ALA A 237 3.56 -1.42 -15.81
CA ALA A 237 2.69 -2.50 -15.36
C ALA A 237 3.46 -3.83 -15.19
N ILE A 238 4.31 -4.20 -16.16
CA ILE A 238 5.15 -5.40 -16.06
C ILE A 238 6.18 -5.23 -14.94
N GLY A 239 6.79 -4.03 -14.83
CA GLY A 239 7.69 -3.72 -13.72
C GLY A 239 7.04 -3.96 -12.36
N LYS A 240 5.82 -3.45 -12.14
CA LYS A 240 5.07 -3.67 -10.90
C LYS A 240 4.57 -5.11 -10.76
N PHE A 241 4.10 -5.73 -11.83
CA PHE A 241 3.70 -7.14 -11.83
C PHE A 241 4.83 -8.07 -11.35
N MET A 242 6.08 -7.76 -11.67
CA MET A 242 7.24 -8.55 -11.28
C MET A 242 7.78 -8.21 -9.89
N THR A 243 7.69 -6.95 -9.46
CA THR A 243 8.37 -6.49 -8.22
C THR A 243 7.43 -6.37 -7.02
N ASP A 244 6.16 -5.95 -7.20
CA ASP A 244 5.20 -5.87 -6.10
C ASP A 244 4.92 -7.23 -5.43
N PRO A 245 4.94 -8.39 -6.13
CA PRO A 245 4.88 -9.72 -5.52
C PRO A 245 5.89 -9.95 -4.41
N ILE A 246 7.08 -9.36 -4.52
CA ILE A 246 8.15 -9.50 -3.52
C ILE A 246 7.78 -8.75 -2.23
N TRP A 247 7.18 -7.59 -2.34
CA TRP A 247 6.63 -6.87 -1.18
C TRP A 247 5.54 -7.68 -0.47
N TRP A 248 4.58 -8.23 -1.23
CA TRP A 248 3.53 -9.08 -0.68
C TRP A 248 4.06 -10.35 -0.05
N PHE A 249 5.12 -10.94 -0.62
CA PHE A 249 5.82 -12.06 -0.03
C PHE A 249 6.38 -11.69 1.35
N PHE A 250 7.10 -10.57 1.50
CA PHE A 250 7.59 -10.13 2.81
C PHE A 250 6.46 -9.82 3.78
N LEU A 251 5.40 -9.17 3.31
CA LEU A 251 4.27 -8.82 4.15
C LEU A 251 3.61 -10.05 4.80
N TYR A 252 3.46 -11.15 4.05
CA TYR A 252 2.72 -12.31 4.51
C TYR A 252 3.60 -13.47 5.00
N TRP A 253 4.81 -13.62 4.49
CA TRP A 253 5.67 -14.76 4.83
C TRP A 253 6.85 -14.41 5.72
N LEU A 254 7.23 -13.15 5.89
CA LEU A 254 8.33 -12.77 6.76
C LEU A 254 8.12 -13.22 8.21
N PRO A 255 6.94 -13.04 8.86
CA PRO A 255 6.72 -13.54 10.20
C PRO A 255 6.93 -15.06 10.29
N LYS A 256 6.42 -15.77 9.30
CA LYS A 256 6.52 -17.23 9.22
C LYS A 256 7.96 -17.69 8.96
N PHE A 257 8.69 -17.03 8.08
CA PHE A 257 10.12 -17.28 7.84
C PHE A 257 10.93 -17.11 9.13
N LEU A 258 10.71 -16.03 9.88
CA LEU A 258 11.39 -15.80 11.15
C LEU A 258 11.06 -16.86 12.20
N ASN A 259 9.83 -17.32 12.24
CA ASN A 259 9.42 -18.39 13.14
C ASN A 259 10.04 -19.74 12.75
N THR A 260 9.94 -20.15 11.47
CA THR A 260 10.41 -21.48 11.01
C THR A 260 11.93 -21.58 10.95
N THR A 261 12.63 -20.50 10.58
CA THR A 261 14.09 -20.51 10.40
C THR A 261 14.84 -20.24 11.70
N TYR A 262 14.35 -19.27 12.51
CA TYR A 262 15.03 -18.84 13.74
C TYR A 262 14.30 -19.25 15.02
N GLY A 263 13.20 -19.98 14.93
CA GLY A 263 12.41 -20.42 16.09
C GLY A 263 11.75 -19.27 16.87
N LEU A 264 11.57 -18.10 16.25
CA LEU A 264 10.99 -16.94 16.93
C LEU A 264 9.51 -17.19 17.21
N LYS A 265 9.17 -17.21 18.48
CA LYS A 265 7.78 -17.24 18.94
C LYS A 265 7.16 -15.83 18.89
N LEU A 266 5.83 -15.79 19.09
CA LEU A 266 5.03 -14.56 18.99
C LEU A 266 5.54 -13.43 19.92
N ASP A 267 6.08 -13.78 21.09
CA ASP A 267 6.64 -12.84 22.07
C ASP A 267 7.93 -12.14 21.61
N LYS A 268 8.67 -12.73 20.65
CA LYS A 268 9.98 -12.24 20.19
C LYS A 268 9.99 -11.76 18.74
N ILE A 269 8.93 -12.01 17.98
CA ILE A 269 8.89 -11.73 16.55
C ILE A 269 8.74 -10.23 16.23
N GLY A 270 8.20 -9.44 17.17
CA GLY A 270 7.85 -8.03 16.97
C GLY A 270 9.05 -7.17 16.58
N LEU A 271 10.13 -7.23 17.38
CA LEU A 271 11.30 -6.37 17.17
C LEU A 271 11.99 -6.60 15.81
N PRO A 272 12.27 -7.85 15.37
CA PRO A 272 12.82 -8.11 14.04
C PRO A 272 11.95 -7.57 12.89
N LEU A 273 10.64 -7.71 12.98
CA LEU A 273 9.72 -7.16 11.99
C LEU A 273 9.75 -5.63 11.93
N ILE A 274 9.73 -4.97 13.10
CA ILE A 274 9.82 -3.51 13.20
C ILE A 274 11.11 -3.02 12.55
N VAL A 275 12.26 -3.64 12.87
CA VAL A 275 13.56 -3.25 12.30
C VAL A 275 13.54 -3.39 10.78
N ALA A 276 13.01 -4.50 10.24
CA ALA A 276 12.91 -4.69 8.80
C ALA A 276 12.03 -3.62 8.13
N TYR A 277 10.87 -3.27 8.71
CA TYR A 277 9.99 -2.23 8.17
C TYR A 277 10.57 -0.82 8.31
N LEU A 278 11.26 -0.51 9.41
CA LEU A 278 11.96 0.79 9.56
C LEU A 278 13.04 0.97 8.50
N ILE A 279 13.82 -0.08 8.20
CA ILE A 279 14.81 -0.05 7.11
C ILE A 279 14.11 0.16 5.75
N ALA A 280 12.96 -0.50 5.54
CA ALA A 280 12.14 -0.32 4.32
C ALA A 280 11.70 1.15 4.12
N ASP A 281 11.30 1.83 5.20
CA ASP A 281 10.87 3.23 5.12
C ASP A 281 12.01 4.18 4.72
N VAL A 282 13.22 3.93 5.23
CA VAL A 282 14.41 4.68 4.78
C VAL A 282 14.61 4.53 3.28
N GLY A 283 14.34 3.35 2.72
CA GLY A 283 14.44 3.10 1.28
C GLY A 283 13.44 3.91 0.46
N SER A 284 12.21 4.09 0.96
CA SER A 284 11.18 4.89 0.28
C SER A 284 11.63 6.34 0.09
N VAL A 285 12.10 6.96 1.17
CA VAL A 285 12.62 8.34 1.14
C VAL A 285 13.91 8.41 0.33
N GLY A 286 14.84 7.49 0.56
CA GLY A 286 16.14 7.43 -0.11
C GLY A 286 16.02 7.25 -1.62
N GLY A 287 15.15 6.37 -2.10
CA GLY A 287 14.93 6.14 -3.52
C GLY A 287 14.33 7.34 -4.25
N GLY A 288 13.39 8.04 -3.62
CA GLY A 288 12.83 9.29 -4.13
C GLY A 288 13.88 10.42 -4.18
N TRP A 289 14.62 10.58 -3.07
CA TRP A 289 15.68 11.57 -2.95
C TRP A 289 16.79 11.34 -4.00
N LEU A 290 17.26 10.10 -4.14
CA LEU A 290 18.34 9.75 -5.06
C LEU A 290 18.01 10.14 -6.50
N SER A 291 16.81 9.80 -6.96
CA SER A 291 16.36 10.15 -8.31
C SER A 291 16.27 11.66 -8.52
N SER A 292 15.75 12.39 -7.52
CA SER A 292 15.68 13.85 -7.55
C SER A 292 17.06 14.50 -7.51
N HIS A 293 18.00 13.95 -6.74
CA HIS A 293 19.36 14.42 -6.63
C HIS A 293 20.11 14.32 -7.97
N PHE A 294 19.98 13.20 -8.69
CA PHE A 294 20.56 13.06 -10.03
C PHE A 294 20.03 14.11 -11.01
N LEU A 295 18.71 14.40 -10.97
CA LEU A 295 18.12 15.46 -11.78
C LEU A 295 18.70 16.86 -11.44
N GLN A 296 18.89 17.14 -10.15
CA GLN A 296 19.52 18.39 -9.70
C GLN A 296 20.98 18.51 -10.14
N MET A 297 21.70 17.39 -10.31
CA MET A 297 23.04 17.32 -10.86
C MET A 297 23.07 17.49 -12.40
N GLY A 298 21.92 17.72 -13.03
CA GLY A 298 21.83 17.94 -14.48
C GLY A 298 21.72 16.65 -15.32
N TRP A 299 21.47 15.49 -14.69
CA TRP A 299 21.24 14.26 -15.45
C TRP A 299 19.92 14.32 -16.22
N SER A 300 19.86 13.66 -17.37
CA SER A 300 18.59 13.48 -18.08
C SER A 300 17.61 12.63 -17.25
N ILE A 301 16.31 12.79 -17.50
CA ILE A 301 15.28 12.01 -16.81
C ILE A 301 15.51 10.51 -17.03
N ASN A 302 15.83 10.11 -18.26
CA ASN A 302 16.15 8.73 -18.59
C ASN A 302 17.31 8.18 -17.75
N ALA A 303 18.41 8.90 -17.66
CA ALA A 303 19.57 8.49 -16.87
C ALA A 303 19.26 8.44 -15.38
N ALA A 304 18.66 9.50 -14.82
CA ALA A 304 18.34 9.60 -13.40
C ALA A 304 17.39 8.48 -12.92
N ARG A 305 16.29 8.24 -13.67
CA ARG A 305 15.30 7.20 -13.31
C ARG A 305 15.89 5.80 -13.42
N LYS A 306 16.51 5.45 -14.56
CA LYS A 306 17.06 4.11 -14.77
C LYS A 306 18.24 3.79 -13.87
N THR A 307 19.11 4.75 -13.57
CA THR A 307 20.21 4.55 -12.61
C THR A 307 19.68 4.33 -11.20
N THR A 308 18.65 5.07 -10.76
CA THR A 308 18.03 4.84 -9.46
C THR A 308 17.38 3.44 -9.39
N LEU A 309 16.66 3.02 -10.43
CA LEU A 309 16.12 1.67 -10.52
C LEU A 309 17.22 0.61 -10.53
N LEU A 310 18.33 0.83 -11.22
CA LEU A 310 19.49 -0.08 -11.22
C LEU A 310 20.11 -0.21 -9.82
N ILE A 311 20.29 0.90 -9.11
CA ILE A 311 20.78 0.88 -7.72
C ILE A 311 19.83 0.07 -6.83
N CYS A 312 18.53 0.29 -6.92
CA CYS A 312 17.55 -0.51 -6.19
C CYS A 312 17.65 -2.00 -6.57
N ALA A 313 17.75 -2.33 -7.86
CA ALA A 313 17.90 -3.72 -8.31
C ALA A 313 19.15 -4.39 -7.75
N ILE A 314 20.28 -3.68 -7.68
CA ILE A 314 21.53 -4.19 -7.08
C ILE A 314 21.39 -4.37 -5.58
N LEU A 315 20.75 -3.42 -4.88
CA LEU A 315 20.54 -3.48 -3.42
C LEU A 315 19.58 -4.59 -2.99
N VAL A 316 18.76 -5.13 -3.88
CA VAL A 316 17.93 -6.32 -3.57
C VAL A 316 18.74 -7.60 -3.62
N VAL A 317 19.79 -7.70 -4.45
CA VAL A 317 20.55 -8.96 -4.67
C VAL A 317 21.04 -9.63 -3.38
N PRO A 318 21.57 -8.90 -2.37
CA PRO A 318 22.04 -9.49 -1.12
C PRO A 318 20.99 -10.31 -0.35
N ILE A 319 19.70 -10.14 -0.63
CA ILE A 319 18.64 -10.91 0.02
C ILE A 319 18.74 -12.43 -0.26
N TYR A 320 19.40 -12.78 -1.36
CA TYR A 320 19.71 -14.19 -1.71
C TYR A 320 20.35 -14.95 -0.54
N TRP A 321 21.27 -14.29 0.18
CA TRP A 321 21.99 -14.92 1.30
C TRP A 321 21.16 -15.00 2.58
N ALA A 322 20.08 -14.23 2.73
CA ALA A 322 19.30 -14.18 3.96
C ALA A 322 18.75 -15.54 4.43
N SER A 323 18.42 -16.44 3.48
CA SER A 323 17.92 -17.79 3.81
C SER A 323 19.00 -18.78 4.25
N GLY A 324 20.28 -18.44 4.13
CA GLY A 324 21.42 -19.27 4.49
C GLY A 324 22.25 -18.72 5.65
N ILE A 325 21.79 -17.66 6.32
CA ILE A 325 22.45 -17.07 7.48
C ILE A 325 21.85 -17.64 8.74
N ASP A 326 22.70 -18.18 9.64
CA ASP A 326 22.25 -18.76 10.91
C ASP A 326 21.87 -17.68 11.93
N ASP A 327 22.53 -16.53 11.89
CA ASP A 327 22.27 -15.43 12.78
C ASP A 327 21.06 -14.58 12.37
N LEU A 328 20.15 -14.33 13.29
CA LEU A 328 18.91 -13.59 13.09
C LEU A 328 19.15 -12.16 12.56
N TRP A 329 20.01 -11.38 13.21
CA TRP A 329 20.13 -9.96 12.93
C TRP A 329 20.72 -9.62 11.57
N PRO A 330 21.78 -10.28 11.10
CA PRO A 330 22.26 -10.11 9.74
C PRO A 330 21.20 -10.44 8.69
N ALA A 331 20.41 -11.52 8.90
CA ALA A 331 19.32 -11.87 8.00
C ALA A 331 18.22 -10.79 7.99
N VAL A 332 17.81 -10.29 9.15
CA VAL A 332 16.82 -9.20 9.28
C VAL A 332 17.30 -7.93 8.57
N ILE A 333 18.58 -7.58 8.71
CA ILE A 333 19.17 -6.41 8.04
C ILE A 333 19.17 -6.62 6.51
N LEU A 334 19.55 -7.79 6.01
CA LEU A 334 19.52 -8.08 4.57
C LEU A 334 18.11 -8.06 3.99
N ILE A 335 17.14 -8.62 4.72
CA ILE A 335 15.73 -8.57 4.34
C ILE A 335 15.25 -7.11 4.35
N GLY A 336 15.54 -6.37 5.41
CA GLY A 336 15.22 -4.94 5.51
C GLY A 336 15.83 -4.12 4.36
N LEU A 337 17.08 -4.40 3.98
CA LEU A 337 17.73 -3.78 2.82
C LEU A 337 17.00 -4.10 1.50
N GLY A 338 16.60 -5.36 1.30
CA GLY A 338 15.80 -5.77 0.15
C GLY A 338 14.43 -5.08 0.12
N MET A 339 13.78 -4.94 1.28
CA MET A 339 12.53 -4.21 1.42
C MET A 339 12.72 -2.70 1.17
N ALA A 340 13.83 -2.10 1.63
CA ALA A 340 14.18 -0.71 1.36
C ALA A 340 14.40 -0.47 -0.14
N ALA A 341 15.10 -1.38 -0.79
CA ALA A 341 15.31 -1.32 -2.23
C ALA A 341 13.97 -1.43 -3.00
N HIS A 342 13.04 -2.29 -2.54
CA HIS A 342 11.69 -2.38 -3.11
C HIS A 342 10.91 -1.07 -2.95
N THR A 343 10.86 -0.48 -1.76
CA THR A 343 10.11 0.76 -1.54
C THR A 343 10.68 1.93 -2.34
N GLY A 344 12.01 2.02 -2.46
CA GLY A 344 12.70 2.96 -3.35
C GLY A 344 12.39 2.72 -4.82
N TRP A 345 12.37 1.46 -5.26
CA TRP A 345 11.94 1.07 -6.60
C TRP A 345 10.49 1.48 -6.87
N SER A 346 9.58 1.11 -5.98
CA SER A 346 8.15 1.40 -6.13
C SER A 346 7.87 2.91 -6.23
N ALA A 347 8.54 3.74 -5.42
CA ALA A 347 8.44 5.20 -5.50
C ALA A 347 8.84 5.71 -6.90
N ASN A 348 9.92 5.17 -7.48
CA ASN A 348 10.37 5.55 -8.82
C ASN A 348 9.45 5.02 -9.93
N MET A 349 8.79 3.87 -9.76
CA MET A 349 7.79 3.38 -10.70
C MET A 349 6.56 4.31 -10.77
N TYR A 350 6.10 4.85 -9.64
CA TYR A 350 5.04 5.87 -9.64
C TYR A 350 5.52 7.18 -10.26
N THR A 351 6.78 7.55 -10.05
CA THR A 351 7.36 8.74 -10.68
C THR A 351 7.45 8.58 -12.20
N LEU A 352 7.82 7.38 -12.71
CA LEU A 352 7.77 7.10 -14.14
C LEU A 352 6.35 7.25 -14.71
N ALA A 353 5.32 6.84 -13.97
CA ALA A 353 3.95 7.06 -14.39
C ALA A 353 3.64 8.55 -14.58
N THR A 354 4.11 9.42 -13.67
CA THR A 354 3.94 10.87 -13.80
C THR A 354 4.80 11.49 -14.90
N ASP A 355 5.93 10.86 -15.24
CA ASP A 355 6.78 11.28 -16.36
C ASP A 355 6.17 10.92 -17.73
N PHE A 356 5.40 9.83 -17.82
CA PHE A 356 4.83 9.31 -19.05
C PHE A 356 3.43 9.81 -19.37
N PHE A 357 2.64 10.13 -18.37
CA PHE A 357 1.21 10.40 -18.54
C PHE A 357 0.82 11.75 -17.92
N PRO A 358 -0.13 12.48 -18.56
CA PRO A 358 -0.63 13.75 -18.04
C PRO A 358 -1.45 13.52 -16.75
N LYS A 359 -1.54 14.56 -15.93
CA LYS A 359 -2.22 14.53 -14.62
C LYS A 359 -3.66 14.01 -14.70
N LYS A 360 -4.40 14.36 -15.76
CA LYS A 360 -5.79 13.92 -15.98
C LYS A 360 -5.96 12.41 -16.09
N ASP A 361 -4.92 11.68 -16.48
CA ASP A 361 -4.94 10.23 -16.71
C ASP A 361 -4.39 9.43 -15.52
N MET A 362 -3.81 10.11 -14.52
CA MET A 362 -3.09 9.45 -13.42
C MET A 362 -3.96 8.47 -12.62
N GLY A 363 -5.22 8.78 -12.40
CA GLY A 363 -6.14 7.85 -11.71
C GLY A 363 -6.27 6.51 -12.44
N THR A 364 -6.45 6.55 -13.75
CA THR A 364 -6.55 5.35 -14.62
C THR A 364 -5.21 4.60 -14.68
N VAL A 365 -4.11 5.33 -14.84
CA VAL A 365 -2.76 4.76 -14.91
C VAL A 365 -2.40 4.06 -13.60
N VAL A 366 -2.55 4.74 -12.45
CA VAL A 366 -2.25 4.19 -11.12
C VAL A 366 -3.14 2.99 -10.81
N GLY A 367 -4.42 3.05 -11.16
CA GLY A 367 -5.35 1.92 -11.01
C GLY A 367 -4.90 0.70 -11.81
N PHE A 368 -4.51 0.88 -13.08
CA PHE A 368 -4.06 -0.21 -13.94
C PHE A 368 -2.74 -0.84 -13.47
N ILE A 369 -1.75 -0.03 -13.14
CA ILE A 369 -0.45 -0.55 -12.65
C ILE A 369 -0.57 -1.17 -11.25
N GLY A 370 -1.44 -0.63 -10.40
CA GLY A 370 -1.75 -1.23 -9.08
C GLY A 370 -2.43 -2.59 -9.20
N MET A 371 -3.37 -2.72 -10.14
CA MET A 371 -3.99 -4.01 -10.48
C MET A 371 -2.95 -5.02 -10.97
N ALA A 372 -2.02 -4.61 -11.85
CA ALA A 372 -0.95 -5.49 -12.33
C ALA A 372 -0.09 -6.01 -11.17
N GLY A 373 0.30 -5.14 -10.22
CA GLY A 373 1.02 -5.53 -9.01
C GLY A 373 0.22 -6.49 -8.12
N ALA A 374 -1.09 -6.25 -7.94
CA ALA A 374 -1.96 -7.12 -7.14
C ALA A 374 -2.13 -8.52 -7.78
N VAL A 375 -2.28 -8.59 -9.11
CA VAL A 375 -2.32 -9.89 -9.83
C VAL A 375 -1.00 -10.65 -9.68
N GLY A 376 0.14 -9.95 -9.81
CA GLY A 376 1.45 -10.54 -9.53
C GLY A 376 1.56 -11.09 -8.11
N GLY A 377 1.10 -10.30 -7.11
CA GLY A 377 1.05 -10.71 -5.71
C GLY A 377 0.18 -11.94 -5.47
N MET A 378 -0.98 -12.03 -6.12
CA MET A 378 -1.86 -13.20 -6.08
C MET A 378 -1.15 -14.48 -6.59
N LEU A 379 -0.48 -14.39 -7.74
CA LEU A 379 0.26 -15.50 -8.31
C LEU A 379 1.44 -15.92 -7.42
N MET A 380 2.17 -14.95 -6.87
CA MET A 380 3.28 -15.20 -5.94
C MET A 380 2.79 -15.86 -4.65
N ALA A 381 1.64 -15.44 -4.11
CA ALA A 381 1.07 -16.02 -2.91
C ALA A 381 0.76 -17.53 -3.10
N SER A 382 0.09 -17.87 -4.21
CA SER A 382 -0.17 -19.26 -4.57
C SER A 382 1.12 -20.04 -4.82
N ALA A 383 2.06 -19.49 -5.61
CA ALA A 383 3.33 -20.13 -5.92
C ALA A 383 4.18 -20.37 -4.65
N THR A 384 4.20 -19.41 -3.71
CA THR A 384 4.93 -19.55 -2.44
C THR A 384 4.43 -20.72 -1.62
N GLY A 385 3.10 -20.88 -1.49
CA GLY A 385 2.52 -22.01 -0.77
C GLY A 385 2.94 -23.35 -1.36
N HIS A 386 2.86 -23.51 -2.69
CA HIS A 386 3.27 -24.73 -3.38
C HIS A 386 4.78 -25.01 -3.26
N LEU A 387 5.62 -23.97 -3.44
CA LEU A 387 7.06 -24.10 -3.33
C LEU A 387 7.49 -24.50 -1.91
N LEU A 388 6.93 -23.88 -0.88
CA LEU A 388 7.22 -24.23 0.51
C LEU A 388 6.73 -25.63 0.87
N GLN A 389 5.53 -26.03 0.41
CA GLN A 389 5.01 -27.38 0.62
C GLN A 389 5.89 -28.44 -0.04
N ALA A 390 6.43 -28.16 -1.23
CA ALA A 390 7.25 -29.11 -1.97
C ALA A 390 8.70 -29.17 -1.49
N THR A 391 9.28 -28.06 -1.07
CA THR A 391 10.73 -27.94 -0.80
C THR A 391 11.07 -27.75 0.68
N GLY A 392 10.14 -27.27 1.50
CA GLY A 392 10.40 -26.86 2.88
C GLY A 392 11.37 -25.67 3.00
N SER A 393 11.75 -25.02 1.89
CA SER A 393 12.83 -24.03 1.85
C SER A 393 12.42 -22.70 1.22
N TYR A 394 12.80 -21.61 1.87
CA TYR A 394 12.63 -20.25 1.35
C TYR A 394 13.67 -19.87 0.29
N LYS A 395 14.71 -20.68 0.06
CA LYS A 395 15.84 -20.33 -0.82
C LYS A 395 15.40 -19.94 -2.23
N ILE A 396 14.50 -20.71 -2.86
CA ILE A 396 13.99 -20.42 -4.21
C ILE A 396 13.25 -19.09 -4.23
N LEU A 397 12.49 -18.78 -3.18
CA LEU A 397 11.73 -17.53 -3.08
C LEU A 397 12.66 -16.32 -2.98
N PHE A 398 13.76 -16.42 -2.25
CA PHE A 398 14.79 -15.39 -2.18
C PHE A 398 15.58 -15.24 -3.49
N VAL A 399 15.81 -16.35 -4.23
CA VAL A 399 16.37 -16.28 -5.60
C VAL A 399 15.45 -15.49 -6.53
N ILE A 400 14.13 -15.79 -6.49
CA ILE A 400 13.13 -15.06 -7.27
C ILE A 400 13.18 -13.57 -6.86
N ALA A 401 13.14 -13.28 -5.56
CA ALA A 401 13.19 -11.88 -5.06
C ALA A 401 14.43 -11.15 -5.56
N ALA A 402 15.61 -11.76 -5.49
CA ALA A 402 16.88 -11.18 -5.91
C ALA A 402 16.97 -10.90 -7.43
N SER A 403 16.29 -11.71 -8.26
CA SER A 403 16.41 -11.66 -9.72
C SER A 403 15.37 -10.78 -10.40
N MET A 404 14.14 -10.67 -9.85
CA MET A 404 13.01 -10.03 -10.53
C MET A 404 13.23 -8.55 -10.85
N TYR A 405 13.96 -7.81 -10.02
CA TYR A 405 14.21 -6.38 -10.23
C TYR A 405 15.13 -6.13 -11.43
N GLY A 406 16.21 -6.94 -11.57
CA GLY A 406 17.08 -6.86 -12.73
C GLY A 406 16.36 -7.18 -14.03
N ILE A 407 15.55 -8.25 -14.02
CA ILE A 407 14.74 -8.66 -15.19
C ILE A 407 13.71 -7.57 -15.52
N ALA A 408 13.02 -7.03 -14.51
CA ALA A 408 12.05 -5.94 -14.69
C ALA A 408 12.71 -4.70 -15.31
N LEU A 409 13.91 -4.33 -14.84
CA LEU A 409 14.66 -3.18 -15.40
C LEU A 409 15.02 -3.40 -16.88
N ILE A 410 15.44 -4.60 -17.24
CA ILE A 410 15.73 -4.96 -18.64
C ILE A 410 14.47 -4.79 -19.50
N ILE A 411 13.33 -5.32 -19.05
CA ILE A 411 12.06 -5.22 -19.76
C ILE A 411 11.62 -3.75 -19.89
N ILE A 412 11.73 -2.97 -18.81
CA ILE A 412 11.43 -1.52 -18.85
C ILE A 412 12.32 -0.81 -19.89
N HIS A 413 13.61 -1.15 -19.91
CA HIS A 413 14.54 -0.56 -20.90
C HIS A 413 14.21 -0.95 -22.34
N LEU A 414 13.83 -2.20 -22.60
CA LEU A 414 13.45 -2.68 -23.92
C LEU A 414 12.15 -2.04 -24.43
N LEU A 415 11.17 -1.85 -23.54
CA LEU A 415 9.88 -1.24 -23.89
C LEU A 415 10.00 0.29 -24.07
N VAL A 416 10.83 0.93 -23.25
CA VAL A 416 11.08 2.38 -23.27
C VAL A 416 12.58 2.64 -23.20
N PRO A 417 13.30 2.54 -24.33
CA PRO A 417 14.77 2.74 -24.38
C PRO A 417 15.19 4.14 -23.94
N ASN A 418 14.39 5.16 -24.28
CA ASN A 418 14.68 6.55 -23.92
C ASN A 418 13.39 7.25 -23.42
N ILE A 419 13.39 7.61 -22.12
CA ILE A 419 12.27 8.30 -21.47
C ILE A 419 12.14 9.75 -21.99
N ASP A 420 13.25 10.43 -22.27
CA ASP A 420 13.27 11.83 -22.69
C ASP A 420 12.68 12.01 -24.10
N ALA A 421 12.94 11.07 -25.01
CA ALA A 421 12.42 11.09 -26.38
C ALA A 421 10.90 10.88 -26.48
N GLU A 422 10.28 10.42 -25.41
CA GLU A 422 8.86 10.12 -25.34
C GLU A 422 8.00 11.31 -24.82
N LYS A 423 8.67 12.44 -24.46
CA LYS A 423 7.99 13.69 -24.06
C LYS A 423 7.76 14.65 -25.24
N SER A 424 8.39 14.40 -26.37
CA SER A 424 8.20 15.10 -27.64
C SER A 424 7.11 14.45 -28.49
#